data_eb571d578b959c47a26c34ea0b230d5c
#
_entry.id   eb571d578b959c47a26c34ea0b230d5c
#
_cell.length_a   1.000
_cell.length_b   1.000
_cell.length_c   1.000
_cell.angle_alpha   90.00
_cell.angle_beta   90.00
_cell.angle_gamma   90.00
#
_symmetry.space_group_name_H-M   'P 1'
#
loop_
_entity.id
_entity.type
_entity.pdbx_description
1 polymer ?
#
loop_
_entity_poly.entity_id
_entity_poly.type
_entity_poly.pdbx_seq_one_letter_code
_entity_poly.pdbx_strand_id
1 'polypeptide(L)'
;GHSGEVRILGIPSMRELMRIPVFNIDSATGWGLTDESKQIKGDSADILCGDAHHPHMSMTDGHYDGKYVFINDKLNTRVARIRCDVMKTDKMLTIPNVQAIHGLRVQKVPHTKYVFCNAEFRIPQPNDGRDLYDPSKYFTMFNVVDAESMEMAFQVIVDGNLDNTDADYTGRFAASTCYNSEEGVTLADSMRNERDWLVVYDIFACEKAVKAGKFTTIGNSKVPVLDGRKKANSKFTKYIPVPKSPHGINTSPDGEYFVANGKLSPTVTVIAINKLADLFDGKIKERDTVVAEPELGLGPLHTAFDGRGNAYTTLFIDSQICKWNVKDAISAYNGKKVNYIKQKLDVHYQPGHNHTTMGETRDADGKYLVSLCKFSKDRFLNTGPLKPENDQLIDISGDEMKLVHDGPTYAEPHDCMIVHRSMVKPNKLWTRDDPIFESTRKQAKKDGITLERDNKVIRDGKKVRVYMTSVAPSFGMTDFKVKQGDEVTVIITNLDQVEDVTHGFALNQHGVSMEIGPQQ
;
A
#
# COMPACT_ATOMS: atom_id res chain seq x y z
N GLY A 1 -1.30 -5.95 -6.96
CA GLY A 1 -1.19 -6.29 -8.36
C GLY A 1 -2.38 -5.83 -9.20
N HIS A 2 -2.40 -6.22 -10.45
CA HIS A 2 -3.35 -5.72 -11.46
C HIS A 2 -4.81 -6.16 -11.24
N SER A 3 -5.08 -7.09 -10.31
CA SER A 3 -6.45 -7.47 -9.92
C SER A 3 -7.16 -6.37 -9.10
N GLY A 4 -6.42 -5.45 -8.48
CA GLY A 4 -6.97 -4.36 -7.70
C GLY A 4 -7.62 -4.78 -6.38
N GLU A 5 -7.28 -5.95 -5.85
CA GLU A 5 -7.84 -6.56 -4.63
C GLU A 5 -6.75 -6.93 -3.63
N VAL A 6 -7.14 -7.19 -2.38
CA VAL A 6 -6.31 -7.81 -1.36
C VAL A 6 -6.74 -9.25 -1.15
N ARG A 7 -5.78 -10.18 -1.18
CA ARG A 7 -6.01 -11.60 -0.89
C ARG A 7 -5.42 -11.96 0.46
N ILE A 8 -6.14 -12.75 1.22
CA ILE A 8 -5.71 -13.27 2.50
C ILE A 8 -5.43 -14.76 2.34
N LEU A 9 -4.17 -15.13 2.56
CA LEU A 9 -3.69 -16.49 2.46
C LEU A 9 -3.37 -17.04 3.85
N GLY A 10 -3.72 -18.29 4.09
CA GLY A 10 -3.40 -18.96 5.35
C GLY A 10 -2.02 -19.60 5.31
N ILE A 11 -1.10 -19.21 6.19
CA ILE A 11 0.22 -19.81 6.34
C ILE A 11 0.15 -20.97 7.37
N PRO A 12 0.77 -22.15 7.09
CA PRO A 12 1.69 -22.44 5.99
C PRO A 12 1.03 -23.02 4.73
N SER A 13 -0.28 -23.22 4.69
CA SER A 13 -0.96 -23.91 3.57
C SER A 13 -1.01 -23.10 2.28
N MET A 14 -0.80 -21.80 2.34
CA MET A 14 -0.97 -20.82 1.26
C MET A 14 -2.36 -20.87 0.59
N ARG A 15 -3.34 -21.48 1.29
CA ARG A 15 -4.72 -21.51 0.82
C ARG A 15 -5.36 -20.13 0.95
N GLU A 16 -6.02 -19.67 -0.10
CA GLU A 16 -6.80 -18.45 -0.08
C GLU A 16 -7.99 -18.60 0.89
N LEU A 17 -8.10 -17.67 1.83
CA LEU A 17 -9.13 -17.62 2.85
C LEU A 17 -10.20 -16.59 2.51
N MET A 18 -9.81 -15.46 1.91
CA MET A 18 -10.69 -14.33 1.62
C MET A 18 -10.10 -13.46 0.52
N ARG A 19 -10.97 -12.80 -0.23
CA ARG A 19 -10.65 -11.65 -1.09
C ARG A 19 -11.39 -10.43 -0.60
N ILE A 20 -10.71 -9.31 -0.57
CA ILE A 20 -11.29 -8.00 -0.24
C ILE A 20 -11.17 -7.15 -1.49
N PRO A 21 -12.28 -6.83 -2.17
CA PRO A 21 -12.25 -5.92 -3.31
C PRO A 21 -11.93 -4.50 -2.84
N VAL A 22 -11.05 -3.82 -3.58
CA VAL A 22 -10.58 -2.48 -3.23
C VAL A 22 -10.74 -1.54 -4.43
N PHE A 23 -9.89 -1.70 -5.45
CA PHE A 23 -9.87 -0.82 -6.63
C PHE A 23 -10.61 -1.39 -7.83
N ASN A 24 -10.86 -2.69 -7.83
CA ASN A 24 -11.64 -3.40 -8.84
C ASN A 24 -13.15 -3.20 -8.64
N ILE A 25 -13.93 -3.69 -9.60
CA ILE A 25 -15.34 -4.01 -9.42
C ILE A 25 -15.44 -5.51 -9.11
N ASP A 26 -16.31 -5.85 -8.18
CA ASP A 26 -16.60 -7.24 -7.85
C ASP A 26 -18.11 -7.50 -7.86
N SER A 27 -18.56 -8.25 -8.87
CA SER A 27 -19.98 -8.56 -9.06
C SER A 27 -20.51 -9.54 -8.02
N ALA A 28 -19.65 -10.34 -7.38
CA ALA A 28 -20.09 -11.28 -6.36
C ALA A 28 -20.53 -10.59 -5.07
N THR A 29 -19.81 -9.53 -4.68
CA THR A 29 -20.10 -8.75 -3.46
C THR A 29 -20.89 -7.46 -3.74
N GLY A 30 -21.02 -7.08 -5.02
CA GLY A 30 -21.61 -5.79 -5.42
C GLY A 30 -20.67 -4.59 -5.24
N TRP A 31 -19.40 -4.82 -4.90
CA TRP A 31 -18.43 -3.75 -4.74
C TRP A 31 -18.22 -2.97 -6.04
N GLY A 32 -18.31 -1.65 -5.96
CA GLY A 32 -18.28 -0.75 -7.12
C GLY A 32 -19.61 -0.63 -7.86
N LEU A 33 -20.65 -1.39 -7.46
CA LEU A 33 -21.98 -1.40 -8.06
C LEU A 33 -23.04 -0.81 -7.13
N THR A 34 -22.92 -1.01 -5.81
CA THR A 34 -23.83 -0.45 -4.80
C THR A 34 -23.54 1.04 -4.54
N ASP A 35 -24.54 1.78 -4.12
CA ASP A 35 -24.43 3.21 -3.82
C ASP A 35 -23.41 3.46 -2.69
N GLU A 36 -23.39 2.61 -1.66
CA GLU A 36 -22.44 2.70 -0.56
C GLU A 36 -20.99 2.51 -1.05
N SER A 37 -20.72 1.49 -1.86
CA SER A 37 -19.38 1.25 -2.40
C SER A 37 -18.93 2.36 -3.34
N LYS A 38 -19.84 2.92 -4.15
CA LYS A 38 -19.58 4.11 -4.98
C LYS A 38 -19.28 5.34 -4.13
N GLN A 39 -19.99 5.52 -3.01
CA GLN A 39 -19.72 6.59 -2.05
C GLN A 39 -18.33 6.47 -1.43
N ILE A 40 -17.88 5.24 -1.08
CA ILE A 40 -16.52 4.99 -0.58
C ILE A 40 -15.47 5.34 -1.65
N LYS A 41 -15.72 4.94 -2.91
CA LYS A 41 -14.82 5.23 -4.03
C LYS A 41 -14.77 6.73 -4.39
N GLY A 42 -15.78 7.51 -3.99
CA GLY A 42 -15.84 8.96 -4.19
C GLY A 42 -15.64 9.37 -5.65
N ASP A 43 -14.72 10.31 -5.91
CA ASP A 43 -14.41 10.82 -7.25
C ASP A 43 -13.92 9.72 -8.23
N SER A 44 -13.54 8.55 -7.71
CA SER A 44 -13.11 7.41 -8.52
C SER A 44 -14.19 6.34 -8.70
N ALA A 45 -15.47 6.66 -8.43
CA ALA A 45 -16.59 5.70 -8.50
C ALA A 45 -16.70 5.00 -9.86
N ASP A 46 -16.44 5.73 -10.94
CA ASP A 46 -16.53 5.21 -12.32
C ASP A 46 -15.26 4.50 -12.80
N ILE A 47 -14.20 4.47 -11.98
CA ILE A 47 -12.97 3.75 -12.30
C ILE A 47 -13.15 2.27 -11.95
N LEU A 48 -13.04 1.40 -12.97
CA LEU A 48 -13.45 0.00 -12.88
C LEU A 48 -12.33 -0.94 -12.40
N CYS A 49 -11.08 -0.49 -12.46
CA CYS A 49 -9.90 -1.30 -12.13
C CYS A 49 -8.86 -0.49 -11.38
N GLY A 50 -7.82 -1.15 -10.90
CA GLY A 50 -6.68 -0.54 -10.26
C GLY A 50 -5.48 -1.46 -10.27
N ASP A 51 -4.33 -0.89 -9.90
CA ASP A 51 -3.08 -1.60 -9.74
C ASP A 51 -2.65 -1.53 -8.28
N ALA A 52 -3.16 -2.47 -7.48
CA ALA A 52 -2.91 -2.56 -6.05
C ALA A 52 -1.46 -2.95 -5.76
N HIS A 53 -0.77 -2.18 -4.91
CA HIS A 53 0.66 -2.36 -4.69
C HIS A 53 1.02 -2.74 -3.26
N HIS A 54 1.04 -1.81 -2.31
CA HIS A 54 1.69 -1.99 -1.01
C HIS A 54 0.67 -2.06 0.13
N PRO A 55 0.26 -3.27 0.58
CA PRO A 55 -0.61 -3.41 1.75
C PRO A 55 0.20 -3.33 3.04
N HIS A 56 -0.13 -2.40 3.93
CA HIS A 56 0.50 -2.27 5.25
C HIS A 56 -0.53 -2.03 6.35
N MET A 57 -0.36 -2.75 7.47
CA MET A 57 -1.24 -2.63 8.62
C MET A 57 -0.85 -1.44 9.49
N SER A 58 -1.85 -0.78 10.08
CA SER A 58 -1.66 0.24 11.10
C SER A 58 -0.90 -0.29 12.32
N MET A 59 -0.16 0.61 12.97
CA MET A 59 0.68 0.28 14.11
C MET A 59 0.39 1.18 15.31
N THR A 60 0.66 0.65 16.49
CA THR A 60 0.75 1.38 17.77
C THR A 60 2.05 0.98 18.45
N ASP A 61 2.90 1.95 18.80
CA ASP A 61 4.22 1.76 19.43
C ASP A 61 5.16 0.81 18.67
N GLY A 62 5.02 0.75 17.33
CA GLY A 62 5.80 -0.11 16.46
C GLY A 62 5.33 -1.56 16.39
N HIS A 63 4.14 -1.86 16.88
CA HIS A 63 3.47 -3.15 16.82
C HIS A 63 2.23 -3.04 15.92
N TYR A 64 1.91 -4.07 15.14
CA TYR A 64 0.64 -4.11 14.44
C TYR A 64 -0.52 -4.03 15.43
N ASP A 65 -1.50 -3.16 15.17
CA ASP A 65 -2.64 -2.96 16.07
C ASP A 65 -3.94 -3.61 15.59
N GLY A 66 -3.93 -4.18 14.37
CA GLY A 66 -5.05 -4.91 13.81
C GLY A 66 -6.28 -4.06 13.49
N LYS A 67 -6.14 -2.73 13.38
CA LYS A 67 -7.27 -1.84 13.10
C LYS A 67 -7.53 -1.68 11.62
N TYR A 68 -6.49 -1.30 10.88
CA TYR A 68 -6.58 -0.94 9.47
C TYR A 68 -5.47 -1.59 8.63
N VAL A 69 -5.77 -1.85 7.37
CA VAL A 69 -4.78 -2.07 6.33
C VAL A 69 -4.93 -0.96 5.30
N PHE A 70 -3.83 -0.31 4.95
CA PHE A 70 -3.76 0.69 3.89
C PHE A 70 -3.12 0.07 2.66
N ILE A 71 -3.61 0.46 1.48
CA ILE A 71 -3.09 -0.01 0.20
C ILE A 71 -3.21 1.08 -0.85
N ASN A 72 -2.25 1.16 -1.76
CA ASN A 72 -2.26 2.13 -2.85
C ASN A 72 -2.58 1.50 -4.20
N ASP A 73 -3.08 2.34 -5.09
CA ASP A 73 -3.30 2.09 -6.51
C ASP A 73 -2.33 2.94 -7.33
N LYS A 74 -1.37 2.28 -7.95
CA LYS A 74 -0.37 2.96 -8.79
C LYS A 74 -1.00 3.55 -10.06
N LEU A 75 -1.95 2.84 -10.66
CA LEU A 75 -2.54 3.23 -11.94
C LEU A 75 -3.35 4.54 -11.84
N ASN A 76 -4.16 4.70 -10.79
CA ASN A 76 -5.10 5.82 -10.67
C ASN A 76 -4.84 6.71 -9.44
N THR A 77 -3.64 6.69 -8.90
CA THR A 77 -3.19 7.58 -7.80
C THR A 77 -4.09 7.55 -6.55
N ARG A 78 -4.58 6.38 -6.17
CA ARG A 78 -5.50 6.22 -5.02
C ARG A 78 -4.81 5.55 -3.84
N VAL A 79 -5.32 5.84 -2.65
CA VAL A 79 -5.03 5.11 -1.42
C VAL A 79 -6.35 4.68 -0.80
N ALA A 80 -6.43 3.44 -0.38
CA ALA A 80 -7.62 2.89 0.28
C ALA A 80 -7.28 2.40 1.68
N ARG A 81 -8.29 2.38 2.54
CA ARG A 81 -8.25 1.82 3.88
C ARG A 81 -9.22 0.67 4.01
N ILE A 82 -8.75 -0.43 4.57
CA ILE A 82 -9.54 -1.62 4.90
C ILE A 82 -9.66 -1.67 6.43
N ARG A 83 -10.87 -1.79 6.94
CA ARG A 83 -11.11 -2.06 8.35
C ARG A 83 -10.96 -3.56 8.64
N CYS A 84 -10.07 -3.90 9.58
CA CYS A 84 -9.81 -5.29 9.95
C CYS A 84 -10.90 -5.90 10.85
N ASP A 85 -11.73 -5.08 11.51
CA ASP A 85 -12.82 -5.55 12.37
C ASP A 85 -14.02 -6.10 11.57
N VAL A 86 -14.20 -5.64 10.32
CA VAL A 86 -15.25 -6.11 9.38
C VAL A 86 -14.69 -6.70 8.09
N MET A 87 -13.36 -6.61 7.87
CA MET A 87 -12.67 -7.06 6.65
C MET A 87 -13.25 -6.46 5.36
N LYS A 88 -13.53 -5.17 5.38
CA LYS A 88 -14.11 -4.42 4.25
C LYS A 88 -13.35 -3.11 4.03
N THR A 89 -13.25 -2.71 2.76
CA THR A 89 -12.77 -1.37 2.38
C THR A 89 -13.80 -0.32 2.83
N ASP A 90 -13.38 0.68 3.59
CA ASP A 90 -14.28 1.69 4.15
C ASP A 90 -13.99 3.12 3.70
N LYS A 91 -12.80 3.41 3.22
CA LYS A 91 -12.41 4.74 2.71
C LYS A 91 -11.45 4.63 1.54
N MET A 92 -11.53 5.60 0.64
CA MET A 92 -10.63 5.76 -0.50
C MET A 92 -10.37 7.24 -0.75
N LEU A 93 -9.14 7.56 -1.10
CA LEU A 93 -8.68 8.91 -1.44
C LEU A 93 -7.97 8.88 -2.78
N THR A 94 -8.30 9.80 -3.69
CA THR A 94 -7.47 10.11 -4.85
C THR A 94 -6.48 11.22 -4.48
N ILE A 95 -5.18 10.95 -4.63
CA ILE A 95 -4.13 11.90 -4.27
C ILE A 95 -3.95 12.92 -5.42
N PRO A 96 -4.10 14.22 -5.15
CA PRO A 96 -3.98 15.25 -6.18
C PRO A 96 -2.51 15.58 -6.50
N ASN A 97 -2.29 16.22 -7.66
CA ASN A 97 -1.01 16.78 -8.10
C ASN A 97 0.11 15.75 -8.35
N VAL A 98 -0.22 14.48 -8.49
CA VAL A 98 0.77 13.40 -8.65
C VAL A 98 0.31 12.35 -9.65
N GLN A 99 1.23 11.47 -10.01
CA GLN A 99 0.94 10.29 -10.82
C GLN A 99 1.73 9.09 -10.33
N ALA A 100 1.18 7.89 -10.51
CA ALA A 100 1.78 6.62 -10.16
C ALA A 100 2.18 6.57 -8.67
N ILE A 101 1.20 6.55 -7.77
CA ILE A 101 1.44 6.32 -6.35
C ILE A 101 1.99 4.90 -6.17
N HIS A 102 3.29 4.79 -5.92
CA HIS A 102 4.00 3.52 -5.82
C HIS A 102 4.25 3.13 -4.36
N GLY A 103 5.35 3.54 -3.73
CA GLY A 103 5.63 3.15 -2.34
C GLY A 103 4.58 3.65 -1.35
N LEU A 104 4.13 2.79 -0.45
CA LEU A 104 3.29 3.14 0.68
C LEU A 104 3.87 2.53 1.94
N ARG A 105 3.88 3.27 3.05
CA ARG A 105 4.17 2.80 4.41
C ARG A 105 3.38 3.61 5.43
N VAL A 106 3.24 3.04 6.62
CA VAL A 106 2.54 3.69 7.74
C VAL A 106 3.53 4.29 8.73
N GLN A 107 3.16 5.37 9.39
CA GLN A 107 3.88 5.84 10.56
C GLN A 107 3.78 4.81 11.69
N LYS A 108 4.92 4.46 12.32
CA LYS A 108 5.02 3.32 13.25
C LYS A 108 4.76 3.68 14.70
N VAL A 109 5.11 4.91 15.09
CA VAL A 109 5.00 5.40 16.48
C VAL A 109 4.54 6.86 16.53
N PRO A 110 3.85 7.31 17.60
CA PRO A 110 3.32 6.48 18.68
C PRO A 110 2.16 5.59 18.21
N HIS A 111 1.48 5.97 17.16
CA HIS A 111 0.48 5.23 16.40
C HIS A 111 0.49 5.69 14.95
N THR A 112 -0.16 4.96 14.07
CA THR A 112 -0.32 5.35 12.67
C THR A 112 -1.27 6.54 12.58
N LYS A 113 -0.67 7.74 12.67
CA LYS A 113 -1.33 9.01 12.37
C LYS A 113 -1.32 9.29 10.88
N TYR A 114 -0.21 8.92 10.22
CA TYR A 114 -0.01 9.17 8.80
C TYR A 114 0.24 7.89 8.01
N VAL A 115 -0.21 7.93 6.77
CA VAL A 115 0.19 7.02 5.70
C VAL A 115 1.05 7.82 4.73
N PHE A 116 2.24 7.31 4.47
CA PHE A 116 3.22 7.90 3.56
C PHE A 116 3.14 7.22 2.20
N CYS A 117 3.09 8.01 1.13
CA CYS A 117 2.98 7.51 -0.23
C CYS A 117 3.90 8.28 -1.17
N ASN A 118 4.59 7.57 -2.03
CA ASN A 118 5.46 8.16 -3.04
C ASN A 118 4.75 8.28 -4.39
N ALA A 119 4.90 9.42 -5.06
CA ALA A 119 4.66 9.51 -6.48
C ALA A 119 5.92 9.07 -7.24
N GLU A 120 5.81 8.08 -8.11
CA GLU A 120 6.97 7.54 -8.82
C GLU A 120 7.36 8.45 -9.99
N PHE A 121 6.40 8.95 -10.75
CA PHE A 121 6.69 9.72 -11.95
C PHE A 121 6.59 11.22 -11.71
N ARG A 122 7.55 11.95 -12.27
CA ARG A 122 7.51 13.40 -12.33
C ARG A 122 6.46 13.84 -13.35
N ILE A 123 5.66 14.81 -12.97
CA ILE A 123 4.68 15.44 -13.86
C ILE A 123 4.81 16.96 -13.78
N PRO A 124 4.34 17.73 -14.79
CA PRO A 124 4.33 19.18 -14.70
C PRO A 124 3.43 19.65 -13.55
N GLN A 125 3.82 20.71 -12.88
CA GLN A 125 3.10 21.28 -11.75
C GLN A 125 2.75 22.76 -12.00
N PRO A 126 1.45 23.09 -12.18
CA PRO A 126 0.28 22.21 -12.19
C PRO A 126 0.20 21.34 -13.45
N ASN A 127 -0.45 20.15 -13.34
CA ASN A 127 -0.66 19.26 -14.48
C ASN A 127 -1.98 19.64 -15.19
N ASP A 128 -1.97 20.74 -15.92
CA ASP A 128 -3.13 21.30 -16.63
C ASP A 128 -2.94 21.41 -18.15
N GLY A 129 -1.91 20.77 -18.68
CA GLY A 129 -1.61 20.69 -20.12
C GLY A 129 -0.84 21.87 -20.69
N ARG A 130 -0.50 22.91 -19.89
CA ARG A 130 0.20 24.11 -20.37
C ARG A 130 1.71 23.96 -20.47
N ASP A 131 2.32 23.34 -19.48
CA ASP A 131 3.79 23.30 -19.32
C ASP A 131 4.40 21.92 -19.69
N LEU A 132 3.81 21.22 -20.68
CA LEU A 132 4.21 19.86 -21.04
C LEU A 132 5.65 19.75 -21.58
N TYR A 133 6.19 20.82 -22.13
CA TYR A 133 7.52 20.86 -22.72
C TYR A 133 8.57 21.59 -21.86
N ASP A 134 8.21 22.01 -20.64
CA ASP A 134 9.13 22.66 -19.72
C ASP A 134 9.61 21.69 -18.62
N PRO A 135 10.83 21.10 -18.75
CA PRO A 135 11.35 20.16 -17.74
C PRO A 135 11.45 20.76 -16.33
N SER A 136 11.60 22.10 -16.24
CA SER A 136 11.72 22.80 -14.95
C SER A 136 10.45 22.77 -14.11
N LYS A 137 9.32 22.39 -14.72
CA LYS A 137 8.01 22.23 -14.07
C LYS A 137 7.74 20.80 -13.59
N TYR A 138 8.57 19.83 -13.96
CA TYR A 138 8.34 18.41 -13.65
C TYR A 138 8.91 18.05 -12.29
N PHE A 139 8.02 17.69 -11.37
CA PHE A 139 8.36 17.27 -10.02
C PHE A 139 7.61 16.02 -9.62
N THR A 140 8.16 15.33 -8.62
CA THR A 140 7.45 14.30 -7.87
C THR A 140 7.24 14.75 -6.43
N MET A 141 6.41 14.04 -5.68
CA MET A 141 6.07 14.39 -4.32
C MET A 141 6.02 13.17 -3.41
N PHE A 142 6.49 13.40 -2.20
CA PHE A 142 6.18 12.57 -1.05
C PHE A 142 4.84 13.05 -0.49
N ASN A 143 3.88 12.14 -0.33
CA ASN A 143 2.51 12.44 0.03
C ASN A 143 2.22 11.91 1.44
N VAL A 144 1.58 12.73 2.25
CA VAL A 144 1.23 12.40 3.63
C VAL A 144 -0.28 12.47 3.77
N VAL A 145 -0.88 11.32 4.05
CA VAL A 145 -2.31 11.14 4.24
C VAL A 145 -2.59 10.94 5.73
N ASP A 146 -3.58 11.63 6.26
CA ASP A 146 -4.07 11.36 7.61
C ASP A 146 -4.82 10.02 7.65
N ALA A 147 -4.37 9.10 8.48
CA ALA A 147 -4.85 7.72 8.49
C ALA A 147 -6.30 7.56 8.97
N GLU A 148 -6.78 8.48 9.84
CA GLU A 148 -8.14 8.40 10.39
C GLU A 148 -9.16 9.04 9.47
N SER A 149 -8.91 10.25 9.01
CA SER A 149 -9.82 10.96 8.10
C SER A 149 -9.73 10.44 6.66
N MET A 150 -8.58 9.90 6.26
CA MET A 150 -8.22 9.60 4.86
C MET A 150 -8.25 10.85 3.98
N GLU A 151 -7.73 11.95 4.50
CA GLU A 151 -7.55 13.21 3.78
C GLU A 151 -6.07 13.54 3.66
N MET A 152 -5.73 14.38 2.68
CA MET A 152 -4.35 14.84 2.51
C MET A 152 -3.95 15.74 3.67
N ALA A 153 -2.90 15.38 4.41
CA ALA A 153 -2.31 16.23 5.42
C ALA A 153 -1.38 17.28 4.79
N PHE A 154 -0.46 16.86 3.94
CA PHE A 154 0.43 17.73 3.16
C PHE A 154 1.20 16.90 2.10
N GLN A 155 1.89 17.64 1.21
CA GLN A 155 2.80 17.06 0.21
C GLN A 155 4.18 17.73 0.32
N VAL A 156 5.25 17.02 -0.04
CA VAL A 156 6.62 17.56 -0.10
C VAL A 156 7.18 17.34 -1.50
N ILE A 157 7.45 18.42 -2.23
CA ILE A 157 8.13 18.35 -3.53
C ILE A 157 9.58 17.94 -3.30
N VAL A 158 10.07 17.02 -4.10
CA VAL A 158 11.46 16.54 -4.05
C VAL A 158 12.09 16.47 -5.44
N ASP A 159 13.41 16.36 -5.46
CA ASP A 159 14.16 16.09 -6.69
C ASP A 159 14.14 14.58 -7.00
N GLY A 160 13.86 14.21 -8.25
CA GLY A 160 13.96 12.86 -8.79
C GLY A 160 12.65 12.05 -8.79
N ASN A 161 12.76 10.79 -9.12
CA ASN A 161 11.66 9.83 -9.15
C ASN A 161 11.67 9.01 -7.87
N LEU A 162 10.60 9.10 -7.07
CA LEU A 162 10.48 8.34 -5.83
C LEU A 162 9.97 6.93 -6.09
N ASP A 163 10.52 5.96 -5.37
CA ASP A 163 10.08 4.57 -5.45
C ASP A 163 9.43 4.14 -4.12
N ASN A 164 10.17 3.49 -3.27
CA ASN A 164 9.64 2.99 -1.99
C ASN A 164 9.88 3.97 -0.84
N THR A 165 9.10 3.84 0.22
CA THR A 165 9.25 4.63 1.45
C THR A 165 9.19 3.75 2.68
N ASP A 166 9.76 4.19 3.79
CA ASP A 166 9.53 3.61 5.11
C ASP A 166 9.66 4.69 6.20
N ALA A 167 9.19 4.38 7.40
CA ALA A 167 9.22 5.24 8.57
C ALA A 167 10.11 4.66 9.67
N ASP A 168 10.71 5.53 10.46
CA ASP A 168 11.48 5.15 11.63
C ASP A 168 10.59 4.81 12.85
N TYR A 169 11.24 4.37 13.93
CA TYR A 169 10.56 4.12 15.20
C TYR A 169 10.71 5.26 16.23
N THR A 170 11.07 6.47 15.78
CA THR A 170 10.99 7.68 16.62
C THR A 170 9.76 8.51 16.28
N GLY A 171 9.12 8.24 15.14
CA GLY A 171 8.01 9.02 14.59
C GLY A 171 8.43 10.34 13.95
N ARG A 172 9.73 10.65 13.96
CA ARG A 172 10.27 11.89 13.41
C ARG A 172 10.64 11.79 11.94
N PHE A 173 11.21 10.65 11.52
CA PHE A 173 11.76 10.51 10.18
C PHE A 173 10.98 9.52 9.33
N ALA A 174 10.81 9.87 8.08
CA ALA A 174 10.50 8.95 7.00
C ALA A 174 11.57 9.08 5.92
N ALA A 175 11.73 8.05 5.10
CA ALA A 175 12.72 8.09 4.04
C ALA A 175 12.19 7.39 2.79
N SER A 176 12.62 7.87 1.61
CA SER A 176 12.23 7.32 0.32
C SER A 176 13.45 7.10 -0.56
N THR A 177 13.47 5.99 -1.27
CA THR A 177 14.43 5.76 -2.35
C THR A 177 14.08 6.62 -3.55
N CYS A 178 15.10 7.15 -4.22
CA CYS A 178 14.96 8.03 -5.35
C CYS A 178 15.96 7.66 -6.43
N TYR A 179 15.47 7.33 -7.60
CA TYR A 179 16.24 6.94 -8.76
C TYR A 179 15.96 7.85 -9.95
N ASN A 180 16.87 7.86 -10.95
CA ASN A 180 16.73 8.67 -12.18
C ASN A 180 16.25 10.10 -11.90
N SER A 181 16.93 10.74 -10.96
CA SER A 181 16.60 12.09 -10.53
C SER A 181 17.15 13.17 -11.47
N GLU A 182 17.15 12.87 -12.73
CA GLU A 182 17.69 13.67 -13.81
C GLU A 182 16.83 14.89 -14.14
N GLU A 183 17.47 15.90 -14.70
CA GLU A 183 16.82 17.07 -15.30
C GLU A 183 16.70 16.94 -16.82
N GLY A 184 17.01 15.76 -17.38
CA GLY A 184 16.95 15.50 -18.81
C GLY A 184 15.60 14.98 -19.28
N VAL A 185 15.23 15.26 -20.51
CA VAL A 185 14.00 14.74 -21.16
C VAL A 185 14.29 13.64 -22.19
N THR A 186 15.54 13.40 -22.54
CA THR A 186 15.96 12.31 -23.40
C THR A 186 16.65 11.22 -22.58
N LEU A 187 16.67 9.98 -23.12
CA LEU A 187 17.38 8.89 -22.46
C LEU A 187 18.86 9.22 -22.23
N ALA A 188 19.53 9.85 -23.21
CA ALA A 188 20.93 10.25 -23.10
C ALA A 188 21.15 11.30 -21.99
N ASP A 189 20.23 12.25 -21.83
CA ASP A 189 20.30 13.25 -20.78
C ASP A 189 20.00 12.61 -19.41
N SER A 190 19.02 11.72 -19.34
CA SER A 190 18.70 10.97 -18.12
C SER A 190 19.91 10.19 -17.62
N MET A 191 20.58 9.44 -18.51
CA MET A 191 21.78 8.67 -18.16
C MET A 191 22.96 9.54 -17.73
N ARG A 192 23.13 10.72 -18.32
CA ARG A 192 24.19 11.67 -17.98
C ARG A 192 23.93 12.38 -16.66
N ASN A 193 22.67 12.72 -16.39
CA ASN A 193 22.25 13.53 -15.24
C ASN A 193 21.72 12.69 -14.07
N GLU A 194 21.77 11.36 -14.19
CA GLU A 194 21.30 10.44 -13.15
C GLU A 194 21.89 10.77 -11.78
N ARG A 195 21.01 10.87 -10.81
CA ARG A 195 21.35 11.06 -9.40
C ARG A 195 20.52 10.10 -8.58
N ASP A 196 21.19 9.31 -7.76
CA ASP A 196 20.57 8.30 -6.93
C ASP A 196 20.82 8.60 -5.45
N TRP A 197 19.77 8.66 -4.70
CA TRP A 197 19.83 8.97 -3.27
C TRP A 197 18.67 8.39 -2.47
N LEU A 198 18.85 8.40 -1.16
CA LEU A 198 17.76 8.30 -0.21
C LEU A 198 17.36 9.71 0.21
N VAL A 199 16.09 10.05 0.05
CA VAL A 199 15.53 11.30 0.59
C VAL A 199 14.98 11.00 1.97
N VAL A 200 15.50 11.70 2.99
CA VAL A 200 14.99 11.62 4.37
C VAL A 200 14.17 12.86 4.67
N TYR A 201 13.01 12.66 5.29
CA TYR A 201 12.07 13.73 5.67
C TYR A 201 12.03 13.90 7.18
N ASP A 202 12.13 15.13 7.69
CA ASP A 202 11.82 15.46 9.08
C ASP A 202 10.33 15.82 9.18
N ILE A 203 9.52 14.84 9.57
CA ILE A 203 8.05 14.96 9.64
C ILE A 203 7.65 16.05 10.65
N PHE A 204 8.35 16.18 11.77
CA PHE A 204 8.06 17.21 12.76
C PHE A 204 8.31 18.62 12.21
N ALA A 205 9.37 18.78 11.42
CA ALA A 205 9.63 20.07 10.76
C ALA A 205 8.55 20.40 9.72
N CYS A 206 8.10 19.40 8.95
CA CYS A 206 6.99 19.52 7.99
C CYS A 206 5.69 19.92 8.70
N GLU A 207 5.28 19.20 9.74
CA GLU A 207 4.09 19.53 10.53
C GLU A 207 4.13 20.95 11.11
N LYS A 208 5.28 21.34 11.65
CA LYS A 208 5.48 22.68 12.20
C LYS A 208 5.30 23.77 11.14
N ALA A 209 5.80 23.53 9.93
CA ALA A 209 5.66 24.48 8.82
C ALA A 209 4.19 24.59 8.37
N VAL A 210 3.49 23.45 8.22
CA VAL A 210 2.07 23.42 7.85
C VAL A 210 1.21 24.13 8.90
N LYS A 211 1.40 23.84 10.18
CA LYS A 211 0.69 24.51 11.28
C LYS A 211 0.94 26.02 11.34
N ALA A 212 2.11 26.45 10.92
CA ALA A 212 2.48 27.87 10.85
C ALA A 212 2.03 28.57 9.56
N GLY A 213 1.31 27.88 8.66
CA GLY A 213 0.87 28.41 7.37
C GLY A 213 2.03 28.65 6.37
N LYS A 214 3.20 28.03 6.58
CA LYS A 214 4.39 28.19 5.74
C LYS A 214 4.42 27.11 4.66
N PHE A 215 3.50 27.20 3.72
CA PHE A 215 3.36 26.29 2.59
C PHE A 215 2.83 27.01 1.36
N THR A 216 2.85 26.35 0.22
CA THR A 216 2.18 26.75 -1.01
C THR A 216 1.06 25.77 -1.35
N THR A 217 0.30 26.05 -2.40
CA THR A 217 -0.67 25.13 -2.99
C THR A 217 -0.43 25.02 -4.49
N ILE A 218 -0.93 23.98 -5.15
CA ILE A 218 -0.76 23.76 -6.59
C ILE A 218 -2.12 23.74 -7.27
N GLY A 219 -2.26 24.54 -8.33
CA GLY A 219 -3.50 24.65 -9.09
C GLY A 219 -4.68 25.03 -8.19
N ASN A 220 -5.77 24.27 -8.29
CA ASN A 220 -6.98 24.46 -7.49
C ASN A 220 -6.98 23.63 -6.19
N SER A 221 -5.93 22.83 -5.96
CA SER A 221 -5.81 22.02 -4.75
C SER A 221 -5.57 22.92 -3.52
N LYS A 222 -6.21 22.57 -2.41
CA LYS A 222 -6.00 23.23 -1.12
C LYS A 222 -4.97 22.51 -0.25
N VAL A 223 -4.40 21.42 -0.75
CA VAL A 223 -3.41 20.62 -0.01
C VAL A 223 -2.16 21.46 0.24
N PRO A 224 -1.66 21.54 1.48
CA PRO A 224 -0.38 22.19 1.78
C PRO A 224 0.77 21.49 1.06
N VAL A 225 1.61 22.25 0.38
CA VAL A 225 2.78 21.78 -0.34
C VAL A 225 4.04 22.46 0.18
N LEU A 226 5.02 21.66 0.58
CA LEU A 226 6.33 22.11 1.06
C LEU A 226 7.38 21.86 -0.03
N ASP A 227 8.32 22.81 -0.18
CA ASP A 227 9.44 22.64 -1.11
C ASP A 227 10.62 21.97 -0.40
N GLY A 228 10.78 20.66 -0.64
CA GLY A 228 11.87 19.83 -0.12
C GLY A 228 13.04 19.67 -1.09
N ARG A 229 13.06 20.34 -2.25
CA ARG A 229 14.15 20.21 -3.23
C ARG A 229 15.48 20.75 -2.69
N LYS A 230 16.58 20.20 -3.18
CA LYS A 230 17.95 20.62 -2.80
C LYS A 230 18.15 22.13 -2.94
N LYS A 231 17.67 22.72 -4.06
CA LYS A 231 17.79 24.16 -4.32
C LYS A 231 17.08 25.05 -3.31
N ALA A 232 16.04 24.52 -2.67
CA ALA A 232 15.30 25.26 -1.64
C ALA A 232 16.06 25.32 -0.32
N ASN A 233 17.11 24.52 -0.14
CA ASN A 233 17.89 24.39 1.09
C ASN A 233 16.97 24.29 2.33
N SER A 234 15.93 23.50 2.20
CA SER A 234 14.88 23.40 3.20
C SER A 234 15.34 22.59 4.42
N LYS A 235 14.63 22.79 5.54
CA LYS A 235 14.82 21.98 6.75
C LYS A 235 14.00 20.68 6.73
N PHE A 236 13.28 20.43 5.64
CA PHE A 236 12.34 19.32 5.55
C PHE A 236 12.99 18.03 5.09
N THR A 237 14.06 18.15 4.29
CA THR A 237 14.66 17.02 3.59
C THR A 237 16.19 17.00 3.68
N LYS A 238 16.75 15.80 3.64
CA LYS A 238 18.16 15.52 3.38
C LYS A 238 18.28 14.44 2.32
N TYR A 239 19.34 14.52 1.50
CA TYR A 239 19.56 13.64 0.35
C TYR A 239 20.87 12.88 0.56
N ILE A 240 20.77 11.61 0.93
CA ILE A 240 21.93 10.74 1.18
C ILE A 240 22.27 10.01 -0.12
N PRO A 241 23.42 10.26 -0.76
CA PRO A 241 23.81 9.53 -1.96
C PRO A 241 23.91 8.03 -1.69
N VAL A 242 23.35 7.22 -2.56
CA VAL A 242 23.38 5.74 -2.51
C VAL A 242 23.72 5.18 -3.89
N PRO A 243 24.17 3.91 -3.98
CA PRO A 243 24.42 3.26 -5.26
C PRO A 243 23.17 3.13 -6.15
N LYS A 244 23.44 2.83 -7.40
CA LYS A 244 22.60 2.91 -8.58
C LYS A 244 21.19 2.33 -8.46
N SER A 245 20.22 3.17 -8.86
CA SER A 245 18.80 2.84 -9.00
C SER A 245 18.19 2.23 -7.74
N PRO A 246 18.29 2.90 -6.57
CA PRO A 246 17.76 2.36 -5.32
C PRO A 246 16.26 2.13 -5.45
N HIS A 247 15.80 0.97 -4.98
CA HIS A 247 14.41 0.55 -5.10
C HIS A 247 13.74 0.43 -3.73
N GLY A 248 13.87 -0.70 -3.06
CA GLY A 248 13.28 -0.92 -1.74
C GLY A 248 14.01 -0.17 -0.63
N ILE A 249 13.27 0.23 0.39
CA ILE A 249 13.78 0.68 1.68
C ILE A 249 12.98 0.00 2.78
N ASN A 250 13.67 -0.47 3.82
CA ASN A 250 13.05 -1.13 4.95
C ASN A 250 13.76 -0.74 6.25
N THR A 251 13.00 -0.55 7.31
CA THR A 251 13.52 -0.25 8.65
C THR A 251 13.74 -1.56 9.42
N SER A 252 14.91 -1.71 10.03
CA SER A 252 15.17 -2.87 10.87
C SER A 252 14.25 -2.90 12.11
N PRO A 253 13.82 -4.09 12.60
CA PRO A 253 12.87 -4.21 13.71
C PRO A 253 13.34 -3.58 15.02
N ASP A 254 14.66 -3.48 15.23
CA ASP A 254 15.26 -2.78 16.37
C ASP A 254 15.20 -1.24 16.24
N GLY A 255 14.84 -0.73 15.05
CA GLY A 255 14.78 0.70 14.78
C GLY A 255 16.13 1.39 14.59
N GLU A 256 17.21 0.62 14.46
CA GLU A 256 18.56 1.18 14.37
C GLU A 256 18.94 1.61 12.94
N TYR A 257 18.37 0.95 11.91
CA TYR A 257 18.82 1.12 10.53
C TYR A 257 17.67 1.26 9.53
N PHE A 258 17.89 2.12 8.52
CA PHE A 258 17.28 1.98 7.21
C PHE A 258 18.20 1.16 6.31
N VAL A 259 17.64 0.23 5.55
CA VAL A 259 18.35 -0.52 4.51
C VAL A 259 17.75 -0.16 3.16
N ALA A 260 18.53 0.52 2.33
CA ALA A 260 18.16 0.90 0.96
C ALA A 260 18.83 -0.04 -0.05
N ASN A 261 18.06 -0.56 -0.99
CA ASN A 261 18.49 -1.61 -1.92
C ASN A 261 18.83 -1.01 -3.29
N GLY A 262 20.04 -1.27 -3.78
CA GLY A 262 20.55 -0.73 -5.03
C GLY A 262 20.29 -1.65 -6.21
N LYS A 263 19.11 -1.60 -6.83
CA LYS A 263 18.66 -2.48 -7.92
C LYS A 263 19.69 -2.72 -9.03
N LEU A 264 20.40 -1.69 -9.47
CA LEU A 264 21.45 -1.79 -10.50
C LEU A 264 22.87 -1.79 -9.92
N SER A 265 23.00 -1.91 -8.61
CA SER A 265 24.25 -2.14 -7.88
C SER A 265 24.14 -3.45 -7.11
N PRO A 266 25.20 -4.25 -6.98
CA PRO A 266 25.16 -5.48 -6.17
C PRO A 266 25.04 -5.23 -4.66
N THR A 267 25.03 -3.97 -4.23
CA THR A 267 25.08 -3.57 -2.82
C THR A 267 23.73 -3.12 -2.29
N VAL A 268 23.57 -3.23 -0.99
CA VAL A 268 22.57 -2.49 -0.21
C VAL A 268 23.28 -1.46 0.64
N THR A 269 22.61 -0.34 0.98
CA THR A 269 23.17 0.72 1.83
C THR A 269 22.47 0.70 3.18
N VAL A 270 23.23 0.52 4.25
CA VAL A 270 22.76 0.53 5.65
C VAL A 270 23.01 1.91 6.25
N ILE A 271 21.95 2.57 6.69
CA ILE A 271 21.96 3.94 7.20
C ILE A 271 21.56 3.92 8.67
N ALA A 272 22.38 4.50 9.53
CA ALA A 272 22.12 4.59 10.97
C ALA A 272 21.11 5.70 11.27
N ILE A 273 19.93 5.33 11.76
CA ILE A 273 18.82 6.25 12.05
C ILE A 273 19.19 7.24 13.16
N ASN A 274 19.94 6.81 14.17
CA ASN A 274 20.39 7.66 15.27
C ASN A 274 21.30 8.83 14.84
N LYS A 275 21.88 8.79 13.65
CA LYS A 275 22.69 9.88 13.08
C LYS A 275 21.88 10.93 12.31
N LEU A 276 20.62 10.65 12.03
CA LEU A 276 19.80 11.53 11.19
C LEU A 276 19.55 12.90 11.84
N ALA A 277 19.37 12.95 13.17
CA ALA A 277 19.22 14.21 13.88
C ALA A 277 20.45 15.12 13.68
N ASP A 278 21.65 14.57 13.83
CA ASP A 278 22.90 15.32 13.63
C ASP A 278 23.10 15.74 12.16
N LEU A 279 22.62 14.92 11.21
CA LEU A 279 22.59 15.30 9.80
C LEU A 279 21.67 16.50 9.55
N PHE A 280 20.46 16.52 10.12
CA PHE A 280 19.54 17.64 9.98
C PHE A 280 20.03 18.90 10.68
N ASP A 281 20.76 18.74 11.80
CA ASP A 281 21.41 19.83 12.52
C ASP A 281 22.67 20.38 11.79
N GLY A 282 23.13 19.70 10.71
CA GLY A 282 24.32 20.09 9.97
C GLY A 282 25.65 19.78 10.67
N LYS A 283 25.64 18.90 11.69
CA LYS A 283 26.84 18.48 12.43
C LYS A 283 27.69 17.46 11.68
N ILE A 284 27.06 16.65 10.82
CA ILE A 284 27.69 15.62 9.99
C ILE A 284 27.24 15.76 8.53
N LYS A 285 27.98 15.12 7.61
CA LYS A 285 27.64 15.06 6.20
C LYS A 285 26.72 13.86 5.91
N GLU A 286 26.07 13.87 4.76
CA GLU A 286 25.09 12.86 4.35
C GLU A 286 25.69 11.44 4.41
N ARG A 287 26.89 11.23 3.86
CA ARG A 287 27.55 9.91 3.84
C ARG A 287 28.05 9.43 5.20
N ASP A 288 28.17 10.30 6.19
CA ASP A 288 28.55 9.90 7.56
C ASP A 288 27.45 9.08 8.26
N THR A 289 26.22 9.11 7.72
CA THR A 289 25.12 8.29 8.19
C THR A 289 25.21 6.83 7.74
N VAL A 290 25.95 6.55 6.67
CA VAL A 290 26.13 5.21 6.13
C VAL A 290 27.10 4.42 6.99
N VAL A 291 26.70 3.21 7.41
CA VAL A 291 27.48 2.35 8.31
C VAL A 291 27.87 1.02 7.68
N ALA A 292 27.25 0.65 6.56
CA ALA A 292 27.68 -0.50 5.74
C ALA A 292 27.15 -0.39 4.31
N GLU A 293 27.86 -1.01 3.37
CA GLU A 293 27.41 -1.23 1.98
C GLU A 293 27.81 -2.65 1.53
N PRO A 294 27.20 -3.71 2.11
CA PRO A 294 27.53 -5.07 1.75
C PRO A 294 27.12 -5.41 0.32
N GLU A 295 28.01 -6.11 -0.38
CA GLU A 295 27.76 -6.71 -1.68
C GLU A 295 27.04 -8.05 -1.49
N LEU A 296 25.80 -8.18 -2.01
CA LEU A 296 24.96 -9.35 -1.81
C LEU A 296 24.80 -10.22 -3.07
N GLY A 297 24.83 -9.60 -4.24
CA GLY A 297 24.55 -10.21 -5.55
C GLY A 297 23.78 -9.24 -6.42
N LEU A 298 23.41 -9.66 -7.64
CA LEU A 298 22.83 -8.77 -8.63
C LEU A 298 21.33 -8.53 -8.42
N GLY A 299 20.97 -7.27 -8.41
CA GLY A 299 19.59 -6.83 -8.34
C GLY A 299 18.96 -6.84 -6.95
N PRO A 300 19.63 -6.34 -5.88
CA PRO A 300 19.00 -6.19 -4.57
C PRO A 300 17.76 -5.30 -4.68
N LEU A 301 16.57 -5.86 -4.37
CA LEU A 301 15.32 -5.13 -4.58
C LEU A 301 14.62 -4.76 -3.28
N HIS A 302 14.32 -5.73 -2.42
CA HIS A 302 13.67 -5.52 -1.12
C HIS A 302 14.35 -6.35 -0.04
N THR A 303 14.29 -5.85 1.20
CA THR A 303 14.90 -6.51 2.37
C THR A 303 13.86 -6.68 3.48
N ALA A 304 13.69 -7.90 3.96
CA ALA A 304 12.91 -8.23 5.15
C ALA A 304 13.82 -8.70 6.29
N PHE A 305 13.33 -8.71 7.53
CA PHE A 305 14.13 -9.00 8.73
C PHE A 305 13.47 -10.07 9.61
N ASP A 306 14.27 -10.86 10.32
CA ASP A 306 13.79 -11.92 11.21
C ASP A 306 13.76 -11.55 12.71
N GLY A 307 14.07 -10.31 13.05
CA GLY A 307 14.19 -9.89 14.45
C GLY A 307 15.38 -10.48 15.21
N ARG A 308 16.17 -11.36 14.59
CA ARG A 308 17.36 -12.00 15.19
C ARG A 308 18.67 -11.44 14.63
N GLY A 309 18.59 -10.31 13.92
CA GLY A 309 19.72 -9.63 13.30
C GLY A 309 20.01 -10.06 11.87
N ASN A 310 19.28 -11.02 11.30
CA ASN A 310 19.42 -11.37 9.91
C ASN A 310 18.44 -10.57 9.05
N ALA A 311 18.91 -10.26 7.84
CA ALA A 311 18.17 -9.64 6.78
C ALA A 311 18.10 -10.59 5.57
N TYR A 312 17.00 -10.53 4.84
CA TYR A 312 16.71 -11.37 3.68
C TYR A 312 16.41 -10.44 2.51
N THR A 313 17.33 -10.40 1.56
CA THR A 313 17.23 -9.50 0.40
C THR A 313 16.92 -10.29 -0.86
N THR A 314 15.89 -9.87 -1.60
CA THR A 314 15.62 -10.40 -2.94
C THR A 314 16.68 -9.90 -3.92
N LEU A 315 17.26 -10.83 -4.69
CA LEU A 315 18.18 -10.56 -5.78
C LEU A 315 17.44 -10.74 -7.11
N PHE A 316 16.86 -9.66 -7.60
CA PHE A 316 15.97 -9.66 -8.76
C PHE A 316 16.61 -10.22 -10.05
N ILE A 317 17.90 -9.94 -10.27
CA ILE A 317 18.63 -10.40 -11.44
C ILE A 317 19.13 -11.84 -11.23
N ASP A 318 19.70 -12.13 -10.05
CA ASP A 318 20.22 -13.47 -9.72
C ASP A 318 19.10 -14.49 -9.47
N SER A 319 17.86 -14.06 -9.28
CA SER A 319 16.72 -14.93 -8.94
C SER A 319 16.94 -15.72 -7.64
N GLN A 320 17.40 -15.02 -6.61
CA GLN A 320 17.73 -15.59 -5.30
C GLN A 320 17.19 -14.76 -4.14
N ILE A 321 17.09 -15.39 -2.97
CA ILE A 321 17.01 -14.70 -1.67
C ILE A 321 18.38 -14.83 -1.00
N CYS A 322 18.96 -13.71 -0.62
CA CYS A 322 20.21 -13.65 0.15
C CYS A 322 19.92 -13.40 1.64
N LYS A 323 20.24 -14.38 2.50
CA LYS A 323 20.26 -14.21 3.96
C LYS A 323 21.61 -13.66 4.37
N TRP A 324 21.63 -12.55 5.09
CA TRP A 324 22.83 -11.92 5.58
C TRP A 324 22.63 -11.29 6.97
N ASN A 325 23.70 -11.03 7.71
CA ASN A 325 23.61 -10.46 9.05
C ASN A 325 24.05 -8.99 9.03
N VAL A 326 23.21 -8.09 9.56
CA VAL A 326 23.44 -6.64 9.51
C VAL A 326 24.67 -6.23 10.33
N LYS A 327 24.82 -6.76 11.55
CA LYS A 327 25.95 -6.40 12.43
C LYS A 327 27.30 -6.92 11.90
N ASP A 328 27.28 -8.09 11.25
CA ASP A 328 28.46 -8.61 10.58
C ASP A 328 28.84 -7.77 9.36
N ALA A 329 27.87 -7.32 8.58
CA ALA A 329 28.11 -6.41 7.46
C ALA A 329 28.71 -5.08 7.93
N ILE A 330 28.21 -4.51 9.02
CA ILE A 330 28.79 -3.30 9.65
C ILE A 330 30.23 -3.57 10.14
N SER A 331 30.46 -4.75 10.74
CA SER A 331 31.79 -5.13 11.19
C SER A 331 32.77 -5.28 10.02
N ALA A 332 32.34 -5.90 8.92
CA ALA A 332 33.14 -6.04 7.70
C ALA A 332 33.45 -4.68 7.06
N TYR A 333 32.48 -3.78 7.01
CA TYR A 333 32.68 -2.42 6.52
C TYR A 333 33.71 -1.62 7.31
N ASN A 334 33.83 -1.92 8.61
CA ASN A 334 34.84 -1.35 9.50
C ASN A 334 36.16 -2.15 9.50
N GLY A 335 36.41 -3.00 8.50
CA GLY A 335 37.67 -3.69 8.26
C GLY A 335 37.87 -5.02 9.01
N LYS A 336 36.83 -5.53 9.69
CA LYS A 336 36.90 -6.87 10.32
C LYS A 336 36.70 -7.97 9.26
N LYS A 337 37.45 -9.06 9.38
CA LYS A 337 37.26 -10.27 8.55
C LYS A 337 36.10 -11.08 9.10
N VAL A 338 34.91 -10.81 8.61
CA VAL A 338 33.64 -11.49 9.01
C VAL A 338 32.83 -11.84 7.76
N ASN A 339 32.27 -13.04 7.72
CA ASN A 339 31.33 -13.43 6.67
C ASN A 339 29.94 -12.97 7.06
N TYR A 340 29.43 -11.96 6.38
CA TYR A 340 28.08 -11.44 6.60
C TYR A 340 27.01 -12.17 5.80
N ILE A 341 27.32 -12.77 4.65
CA ILE A 341 26.38 -13.61 3.88
C ILE A 341 26.28 -14.97 4.58
N LYS A 342 25.06 -15.38 4.92
CA LYS A 342 24.81 -16.65 5.62
C LYS A 342 24.32 -17.75 4.69
N GLN A 343 23.45 -17.40 3.73
CA GLN A 343 22.91 -18.35 2.77
C GLN A 343 22.34 -17.61 1.55
N LYS A 344 22.36 -18.26 0.38
CA LYS A 344 21.56 -17.89 -0.78
C LYS A 344 20.64 -19.05 -1.16
N LEU A 345 19.39 -18.74 -1.46
CA LEU A 345 18.38 -19.71 -1.88
C LEU A 345 17.86 -19.32 -3.25
N ASP A 346 17.89 -20.24 -4.20
CA ASP A 346 17.29 -20.04 -5.52
C ASP A 346 15.78 -19.99 -5.41
N VAL A 347 15.19 -19.02 -6.07
CA VAL A 347 13.74 -18.82 -6.19
C VAL A 347 13.34 -18.70 -7.66
N HIS A 348 12.07 -18.44 -7.95
CA HIS A 348 11.65 -18.17 -9.32
C HIS A 348 12.19 -16.85 -9.84
N TYR A 349 11.97 -16.58 -11.15
CA TYR A 349 12.55 -15.42 -11.81
C TYR A 349 12.04 -14.10 -11.24
N GLN A 350 12.96 -13.17 -11.12
CA GLN A 350 12.69 -11.79 -10.75
C GLN A 350 11.89 -11.67 -9.44
N PRO A 351 12.44 -12.16 -8.31
CA PRO A 351 11.81 -11.93 -7.02
C PRO A 351 11.72 -10.43 -6.76
N GLY A 352 10.50 -9.95 -6.55
CA GLY A 352 10.19 -8.57 -6.21
C GLY A 352 10.20 -8.37 -4.70
N HIS A 353 9.03 -8.04 -4.14
CA HIS A 353 8.89 -7.92 -2.69
C HIS A 353 9.04 -9.26 -1.97
N ASN A 354 9.49 -9.16 -0.73
CA ASN A 354 9.52 -10.24 0.25
C ASN A 354 9.14 -9.68 1.63
N HIS A 355 8.47 -10.50 2.41
CA HIS A 355 8.18 -10.17 3.81
C HIS A 355 8.38 -11.37 4.71
N THR A 356 8.86 -11.11 5.93
CA THR A 356 8.94 -12.10 7.00
C THR A 356 7.78 -11.95 7.98
N THR A 357 7.52 -12.98 8.77
CA THR A 357 6.48 -12.93 9.80
C THR A 357 6.72 -11.77 10.75
N MET A 358 5.75 -10.83 10.81
CA MET A 358 5.80 -9.61 11.62
C MET A 358 7.01 -8.71 11.31
N GLY A 359 7.67 -8.88 10.15
CA GLY A 359 9.03 -8.43 9.88
C GLY A 359 9.24 -6.92 9.81
N GLU A 360 8.19 -6.13 9.61
CA GLU A 360 8.25 -4.66 9.62
C GLU A 360 7.87 -4.04 10.98
N THR A 361 7.78 -4.87 12.04
CA THR A 361 7.42 -4.47 13.39
C THR A 361 8.50 -4.87 14.40
N ARG A 362 8.36 -4.42 15.62
CA ARG A 362 9.19 -4.83 16.76
C ARG A 362 8.98 -6.30 17.16
N ASP A 363 7.92 -6.95 16.64
CA ASP A 363 7.54 -8.34 16.93
C ASP A 363 8.04 -9.33 15.86
N ALA A 364 8.97 -8.92 15.00
CA ALA A 364 9.54 -9.82 14.00
C ALA A 364 10.02 -11.12 14.63
N ASP A 365 9.42 -12.26 14.24
CA ASP A 365 9.69 -13.56 14.89
C ASP A 365 10.52 -14.54 14.03
N GLY A 366 10.72 -14.21 12.76
CA GLY A 366 11.56 -14.98 11.85
C GLY A 366 11.06 -16.40 11.59
N LYS A 367 9.75 -16.61 11.52
CA LYS A 367 9.17 -17.94 11.24
C LYS A 367 9.13 -18.28 9.77
N TYR A 368 8.52 -17.41 8.99
CA TYR A 368 8.33 -17.59 7.56
C TYR A 368 8.75 -16.35 6.79
N LEU A 369 9.10 -16.55 5.53
CA LEU A 369 9.32 -15.52 4.54
C LEU A 369 8.51 -15.86 3.30
N VAL A 370 7.82 -14.88 2.73
CA VAL A 370 7.19 -14.96 1.41
C VAL A 370 8.07 -14.25 0.40
N SER A 371 8.32 -14.90 -0.74
CA SER A 371 8.96 -14.33 -1.91
C SER A 371 7.96 -14.23 -3.05
N LEU A 372 7.78 -13.04 -3.62
CA LEU A 372 6.88 -12.78 -4.73
C LEU A 372 7.69 -12.65 -6.02
N CYS A 373 7.51 -13.60 -6.94
CA CYS A 373 8.28 -13.70 -8.16
C CYS A 373 7.45 -13.31 -9.39
N LYS A 374 8.04 -12.53 -10.29
CA LYS A 374 7.36 -12.02 -11.49
C LYS A 374 7.09 -13.11 -12.53
N PHE A 375 7.91 -14.16 -12.59
CA PHE A 375 7.77 -15.26 -13.54
C PHE A 375 8.16 -16.59 -12.91
N SER A 376 7.38 -17.64 -13.20
CA SER A 376 7.71 -19.01 -12.83
C SER A 376 8.88 -19.54 -13.67
N LYS A 377 9.82 -20.22 -13.01
CA LYS A 377 11.02 -20.80 -13.63
C LYS A 377 10.74 -22.23 -14.04
N ASP A 378 10.50 -22.46 -15.33
CA ASP A 378 10.44 -23.77 -15.98
C ASP A 378 9.48 -24.83 -15.39
N ARG A 379 8.55 -24.41 -14.52
CA ARG A 379 7.64 -25.32 -13.79
C ARG A 379 6.22 -25.34 -14.32
N PHE A 380 5.72 -24.22 -14.80
CA PHE A 380 4.32 -24.08 -15.18
C PHE A 380 4.19 -23.76 -16.66
N LEU A 381 3.09 -24.19 -17.25
CA LEU A 381 2.76 -23.84 -18.62
C LEU A 381 2.56 -22.33 -18.75
N ASN A 382 2.90 -21.80 -19.92
CA ASN A 382 2.65 -20.42 -20.25
C ASN A 382 1.15 -20.13 -20.24
N THR A 383 0.80 -18.95 -19.74
CA THR A 383 -0.56 -18.42 -19.80
C THR A 383 -0.56 -17.31 -20.82
N GLY A 384 -1.02 -17.61 -22.05
CA GLY A 384 -0.85 -16.69 -23.16
C GLY A 384 0.63 -16.44 -23.49
N PRO A 385 1.05 -15.19 -23.75
CA PRO A 385 2.44 -14.86 -24.07
C PRO A 385 3.37 -14.83 -22.84
N LEU A 386 2.82 -14.87 -21.62
CA LEU A 386 3.57 -14.76 -20.37
C LEU A 386 3.49 -16.06 -19.56
N LYS A 387 4.55 -16.33 -18.80
CA LYS A 387 4.52 -17.35 -17.74
C LYS A 387 3.70 -16.81 -16.56
N PRO A 388 3.04 -17.67 -15.77
CA PRO A 388 2.37 -17.21 -14.55
C PRO A 388 3.39 -16.65 -13.57
N GLU A 389 2.97 -15.67 -12.80
CA GLU A 389 3.66 -15.21 -11.60
C GLU A 389 3.62 -16.31 -10.54
N ASN A 390 4.43 -16.15 -9.51
CA ASN A 390 4.61 -17.18 -8.50
C ASN A 390 4.80 -16.58 -7.11
N ASP A 391 4.19 -17.20 -6.11
CA ASP A 391 4.49 -16.97 -4.70
C ASP A 391 5.15 -18.19 -4.08
N GLN A 392 6.16 -17.94 -3.24
CA GLN A 392 6.91 -18.99 -2.55
C GLN A 392 6.93 -18.70 -1.06
N LEU A 393 6.62 -19.71 -0.26
CA LEU A 393 6.77 -19.68 1.19
C LEU A 393 8.04 -20.40 1.61
N ILE A 394 8.85 -19.73 2.40
CA ILE A 394 10.14 -20.20 2.88
C ILE A 394 10.09 -20.24 4.42
N ASP A 395 10.39 -21.40 5.01
CA ASP A 395 10.62 -21.53 6.44
C ASP A 395 12.02 -20.98 6.78
N ILE A 396 12.07 -19.98 7.64
CA ILE A 396 13.29 -19.35 8.12
C ILE A 396 13.47 -19.48 9.64
N SER A 397 12.69 -20.34 10.28
CA SER A 397 12.73 -20.55 11.74
C SER A 397 14.05 -21.17 12.23
N GLY A 398 14.72 -21.94 11.38
CA GLY A 398 16.02 -22.55 11.63
C GLY A 398 17.20 -21.73 11.08
N ASP A 399 18.38 -22.35 11.06
CA ASP A 399 19.59 -21.74 10.52
C ASP A 399 19.54 -21.63 9.00
N GLU A 400 18.90 -22.58 8.34
CA GLU A 400 18.78 -22.66 6.89
C GLU A 400 17.38 -22.24 6.41
N MET A 401 17.35 -21.57 5.27
CA MET A 401 16.12 -21.28 4.53
C MET A 401 15.62 -22.57 3.84
N LYS A 402 14.34 -22.90 4.02
CA LYS A 402 13.73 -24.10 3.39
C LYS A 402 12.45 -23.71 2.66
N LEU A 403 12.41 -23.99 1.35
CA LEU A 403 11.19 -23.82 0.57
C LEU A 403 10.13 -24.82 1.04
N VAL A 404 8.95 -24.32 1.47
CA VAL A 404 7.85 -25.15 1.99
C VAL A 404 6.59 -25.06 1.14
N HIS A 405 6.42 -24.01 0.35
CA HIS A 405 5.35 -23.89 -0.64
C HIS A 405 5.86 -23.16 -1.88
N ASP A 406 5.28 -23.54 -3.02
CA ASP A 406 5.60 -23.00 -4.32
C ASP A 406 4.37 -23.13 -5.23
N GLY A 407 3.72 -22.03 -5.54
CA GLY A 407 2.49 -22.01 -6.30
C GLY A 407 2.40 -20.90 -7.33
N PRO A 408 1.79 -21.18 -8.50
CA PRO A 408 1.49 -20.13 -9.47
C PRO A 408 0.43 -19.20 -8.90
N THR A 409 0.58 -17.92 -9.19
CA THR A 409 -0.42 -16.91 -8.92
C THR A 409 -0.64 -16.06 -10.16
N TYR A 410 -1.74 -15.30 -10.20
CA TYR A 410 -2.09 -14.49 -11.34
C TYR A 410 -2.36 -13.07 -10.90
N ALA A 411 -2.20 -12.14 -11.86
CA ALA A 411 -2.27 -10.71 -11.67
C ALA A 411 -1.25 -10.25 -10.63
N GLU A 412 -0.05 -10.11 -11.04
CA GLU A 412 1.17 -9.71 -10.32
C GLU A 412 1.01 -9.58 -8.79
N PRO A 413 1.46 -10.54 -7.99
CA PRO A 413 1.47 -10.39 -6.53
C PRO A 413 2.57 -9.37 -6.19
N HIS A 414 2.21 -8.09 -6.04
CA HIS A 414 3.21 -7.04 -5.98
C HIS A 414 3.93 -7.01 -4.63
N ASP A 415 3.17 -6.90 -3.55
CA ASP A 415 3.68 -6.87 -2.19
C ASP A 415 2.76 -7.62 -1.24
N CYS A 416 3.25 -7.94 -0.05
CA CYS A 416 2.51 -8.63 1.00
C CYS A 416 2.98 -8.20 2.38
N MET A 417 2.24 -8.61 3.41
CA MET A 417 2.68 -8.61 4.81
C MET A 417 2.29 -9.94 5.44
N ILE A 418 3.05 -10.39 6.45
CA ILE A 418 2.74 -11.60 7.20
C ILE A 418 2.44 -11.19 8.63
N VAL A 419 1.22 -11.50 9.08
CA VAL A 419 0.73 -11.13 10.40
C VAL A 419 0.27 -12.35 11.18
N HIS A 420 0.43 -12.35 12.50
CA HIS A 420 -0.18 -13.36 13.33
C HIS A 420 -1.71 -13.26 13.30
N ARG A 421 -2.37 -14.42 13.22
CA ARG A 421 -3.84 -14.48 13.23
C ARG A 421 -4.46 -13.70 14.40
N SER A 422 -3.80 -13.67 15.55
CA SER A 422 -4.27 -12.93 16.73
C SER A 422 -4.34 -11.42 16.55
N MET A 423 -3.64 -10.86 15.56
CA MET A 423 -3.67 -9.43 15.24
C MET A 423 -4.92 -9.03 14.45
N VAL A 424 -5.49 -9.96 13.67
CA VAL A 424 -6.68 -9.70 12.86
C VAL A 424 -7.86 -10.41 13.50
N LYS A 425 -8.80 -9.63 14.02
CA LYS A 425 -9.98 -10.13 14.72
C LYS A 425 -11.23 -9.55 14.05
N PRO A 426 -11.71 -10.15 12.95
CA PRO A 426 -12.98 -9.77 12.35
C PRO A 426 -14.09 -10.22 13.31
N ASN A 427 -14.51 -9.33 14.20
CA ASN A 427 -15.45 -9.61 15.27
C ASN A 427 -16.69 -8.72 15.22
N LYS A 428 -16.82 -7.93 14.16
CA LYS A 428 -17.98 -7.11 13.89
C LYS A 428 -18.61 -7.48 12.56
N LEU A 429 -19.92 -7.45 12.54
CA LEU A 429 -20.68 -7.46 11.29
C LEU A 429 -20.74 -6.04 10.74
N TRP A 430 -20.84 -5.89 9.44
CA TRP A 430 -21.07 -4.60 8.80
C TRP A 430 -22.57 -4.29 8.78
N THR A 431 -23.08 -4.00 9.97
CA THR A 431 -24.51 -3.81 10.18
C THR A 431 -25.01 -2.51 9.57
N ARG A 432 -26.34 -2.42 9.36
CA ARG A 432 -27.01 -1.22 8.81
C ARG A 432 -26.80 0.04 9.65
N ASP A 433 -26.36 -0.07 10.90
CA ASP A 433 -26.04 1.08 11.76
C ASP A 433 -24.67 1.69 11.47
N ASP A 434 -23.83 1.00 10.70
CA ASP A 434 -22.53 1.54 10.31
C ASP A 434 -22.69 2.89 9.59
N PRO A 435 -21.81 3.86 9.83
CA PRO A 435 -21.86 5.19 9.18
C PRO A 435 -21.95 5.17 7.66
N ILE A 436 -21.41 4.13 7.00
CA ILE A 436 -21.48 4.00 5.53
C ILE A 436 -22.91 3.92 4.99
N PHE A 437 -23.86 3.41 5.79
CA PHE A 437 -25.28 3.30 5.42
C PHE A 437 -26.13 4.49 5.87
N GLU A 438 -25.50 5.58 6.36
CA GLU A 438 -26.23 6.74 6.89
C GLU A 438 -27.13 7.41 5.83
N SER A 439 -26.63 7.52 4.58
CA SER A 439 -27.39 8.11 3.47
C SER A 439 -28.67 7.32 3.17
N THR A 440 -28.56 5.99 3.14
CA THR A 440 -29.68 5.06 2.92
C THR A 440 -30.69 5.14 4.06
N ARG A 441 -30.25 5.16 5.33
CA ARG A 441 -31.13 5.36 6.49
C ARG A 441 -31.86 6.71 6.47
N LYS A 442 -31.17 7.79 6.11
CA LYS A 442 -31.78 9.12 5.97
C LYS A 442 -32.86 9.13 4.88
N GLN A 443 -32.58 8.49 3.73
CA GLN A 443 -33.55 8.39 2.65
C GLN A 443 -34.75 7.54 3.04
N ALA A 444 -34.57 6.39 3.67
CA ALA A 444 -35.65 5.55 4.17
C ALA A 444 -36.57 6.31 5.15
N LYS A 445 -35.98 7.06 6.09
CA LYS A 445 -36.72 7.92 7.01
C LYS A 445 -37.55 9.00 6.28
N LYS A 446 -36.98 9.63 5.26
CA LYS A 446 -37.68 10.62 4.43
C LYS A 446 -38.87 10.01 3.68
N ASP A 447 -38.73 8.77 3.24
CA ASP A 447 -39.78 8.02 2.53
C ASP A 447 -40.83 7.39 3.50
N GLY A 448 -40.66 7.57 4.80
CA GLY A 448 -41.58 7.00 5.81
C GLY A 448 -41.44 5.48 5.95
N ILE A 449 -40.25 4.93 5.71
CA ILE A 449 -39.97 3.49 5.72
C ILE A 449 -39.28 3.11 7.04
N THR A 450 -39.73 2.00 7.62
CA THR A 450 -39.00 1.27 8.66
C THR A 450 -38.27 0.09 8.01
N LEU A 451 -36.95 0.17 7.92
CA LEU A 451 -36.11 -0.78 7.15
C LEU A 451 -36.29 -2.23 7.59
N GLU A 452 -36.54 -2.47 8.88
CA GLU A 452 -36.68 -3.81 9.46
C GLU A 452 -38.07 -4.44 9.22
N ARG A 453 -39.01 -3.70 8.60
CA ARG A 453 -40.39 -4.19 8.51
C ARG A 453 -40.98 -3.99 7.13
N ASP A 454 -40.68 -2.83 6.51
CA ASP A 454 -41.48 -2.38 5.40
C ASP A 454 -40.97 -2.91 4.07
N ASN A 455 -41.88 -3.51 3.28
CA ASN A 455 -41.68 -3.96 1.91
C ASN A 455 -42.53 -3.10 1.00
N LYS A 456 -41.94 -2.05 0.40
CA LYS A 456 -42.70 -1.03 -0.36
C LYS A 456 -41.89 -0.48 -1.54
N VAL A 457 -42.64 -0.05 -2.55
CA VAL A 457 -42.12 0.71 -3.69
C VAL A 457 -42.52 2.18 -3.53
N ILE A 458 -41.54 3.05 -3.48
CA ILE A 458 -41.74 4.51 -3.42
C ILE A 458 -41.34 5.09 -4.76
N ARG A 459 -42.28 5.86 -5.35
CA ARG A 459 -42.05 6.52 -6.64
C ARG A 459 -42.05 8.04 -6.48
N ASP A 460 -41.00 8.64 -6.98
CA ASP A 460 -40.80 10.09 -7.03
C ASP A 460 -40.39 10.45 -8.48
N GLY A 461 -41.42 10.70 -9.30
CA GLY A 461 -41.24 10.87 -10.73
C GLY A 461 -40.69 9.61 -11.40
N LYS A 462 -39.49 9.73 -11.99
CA LYS A 462 -38.76 8.60 -12.58
C LYS A 462 -37.88 7.86 -11.58
N LYS A 463 -37.67 8.39 -10.38
CA LYS A 463 -36.89 7.72 -9.32
C LYS A 463 -37.81 6.75 -8.58
N VAL A 464 -37.41 5.49 -8.57
CA VAL A 464 -38.18 4.41 -7.93
C VAL A 464 -37.27 3.74 -6.90
N ARG A 465 -37.66 3.78 -5.64
CA ARG A 465 -36.97 3.09 -4.55
C ARG A 465 -37.79 1.88 -4.11
N VAL A 466 -37.16 0.72 -4.16
CA VAL A 466 -37.76 -0.57 -3.78
C VAL A 466 -37.14 -1.00 -2.47
N TYR A 467 -37.90 -0.91 -1.40
CA TYR A 467 -37.51 -1.36 -0.08
C TYR A 467 -38.00 -2.77 0.17
N MET A 468 -37.11 -3.66 0.56
CA MET A 468 -37.46 -5.03 0.92
C MET A 468 -36.60 -5.57 2.06
N THR A 469 -37.19 -6.42 2.88
CA THR A 469 -36.49 -7.21 3.87
C THR A 469 -36.03 -8.54 3.27
N SER A 470 -35.02 -9.15 3.87
CA SER A 470 -34.64 -10.53 3.58
C SER A 470 -34.47 -11.32 4.87
N VAL A 471 -34.95 -12.54 4.87
CA VAL A 471 -34.78 -13.56 5.90
C VAL A 471 -34.62 -14.88 5.18
N ALA A 472 -33.58 -15.65 5.48
CA ALA A 472 -33.29 -16.90 4.79
C ALA A 472 -34.50 -17.86 4.81
N PRO A 473 -34.92 -18.42 3.68
CA PRO A 473 -34.36 -18.29 2.32
C PRO A 473 -35.09 -17.27 1.43
N SER A 474 -35.81 -16.31 1.97
CA SER A 474 -36.79 -15.50 1.26
C SER A 474 -36.52 -14.00 1.30
N PHE A 475 -36.96 -13.29 0.27
CA PHE A 475 -37.12 -11.84 0.29
C PHE A 475 -38.58 -11.47 0.66
N GLY A 476 -38.76 -10.36 1.36
CA GLY A 476 -40.08 -9.88 1.77
C GLY A 476 -40.94 -9.34 0.62
N MET A 477 -40.31 -9.13 -0.55
CA MET A 477 -41.00 -8.76 -1.78
C MET A 477 -40.49 -9.64 -2.91
N THR A 478 -41.40 -10.32 -3.61
CA THR A 478 -41.08 -11.25 -4.70
C THR A 478 -41.28 -10.65 -6.09
N ASP A 479 -42.08 -9.59 -6.19
CA ASP A 479 -42.33 -8.87 -7.44
C ASP A 479 -42.57 -7.37 -7.21
N PHE A 480 -42.14 -6.56 -8.16
CA PHE A 480 -42.44 -5.14 -8.21
C PHE A 480 -42.48 -4.66 -9.67
N LYS A 481 -43.16 -3.55 -9.93
CA LYS A 481 -43.32 -3.02 -11.27
C LYS A 481 -42.61 -1.67 -11.42
N VAL A 482 -41.86 -1.54 -12.51
CA VAL A 482 -41.18 -0.30 -12.92
C VAL A 482 -41.50 -0.02 -14.39
N LYS A 483 -41.27 1.20 -14.85
CA LYS A 483 -41.47 1.59 -16.25
C LYS A 483 -40.12 1.70 -16.95
N GLN A 484 -40.09 1.50 -18.25
CA GLN A 484 -38.92 1.79 -19.05
C GLN A 484 -38.49 3.26 -18.87
N GLY A 485 -37.21 3.49 -18.55
CA GLY A 485 -36.67 4.81 -18.30
C GLY A 485 -36.78 5.27 -16.83
N ASP A 486 -37.26 4.41 -15.93
CA ASP A 486 -37.16 4.64 -14.50
C ASP A 486 -35.69 4.43 -14.02
N GLU A 487 -35.26 5.25 -13.09
CA GLU A 487 -34.05 5.07 -12.29
C GLU A 487 -34.45 4.30 -11.02
N VAL A 488 -34.00 3.05 -10.92
CA VAL A 488 -34.45 2.13 -9.85
C VAL A 488 -33.35 1.90 -8.86
N THR A 489 -33.61 2.20 -7.59
CA THR A 489 -32.73 1.84 -6.44
C THR A 489 -33.42 0.74 -5.64
N VAL A 490 -32.72 -0.40 -5.46
CA VAL A 490 -33.20 -1.49 -4.60
C VAL A 490 -32.47 -1.43 -3.28
N ILE A 491 -33.20 -1.33 -2.17
CA ILE A 491 -32.69 -1.27 -0.81
C ILE A 491 -33.13 -2.53 -0.08
N ILE A 492 -32.18 -3.37 0.31
CA ILE A 492 -32.44 -4.65 0.94
C ILE A 492 -31.91 -4.64 2.37
N THR A 493 -32.78 -5.00 3.32
CA THR A 493 -32.41 -5.12 4.74
C THR A 493 -32.37 -6.59 5.12
N ASN A 494 -31.20 -7.12 5.44
CA ASN A 494 -31.05 -8.49 5.94
C ASN A 494 -31.35 -8.53 7.45
N LEU A 495 -32.36 -9.32 7.83
CA LEU A 495 -32.83 -9.46 9.21
C LEU A 495 -32.24 -10.66 9.95
N ASP A 496 -31.46 -11.51 9.25
CA ASP A 496 -30.85 -12.68 9.88
C ASP A 496 -29.83 -12.26 10.95
N GLN A 497 -29.89 -12.97 12.07
CA GLN A 497 -29.05 -12.74 13.24
C GLN A 497 -27.78 -13.60 13.24
N VAL A 498 -27.77 -14.65 12.40
CA VAL A 498 -26.68 -15.61 12.34
C VAL A 498 -25.54 -15.05 11.51
N GLU A 499 -24.32 -15.08 12.02
CA GLU A 499 -23.12 -14.42 11.44
C GLU A 499 -22.80 -14.88 10.01
N ASP A 500 -23.16 -16.10 9.64
CA ASP A 500 -22.83 -16.68 8.33
C ASP A 500 -23.97 -16.58 7.29
N VAL A 501 -25.11 -16.00 7.65
CA VAL A 501 -26.27 -15.94 6.74
C VAL A 501 -26.24 -14.70 5.89
N THR A 502 -25.52 -14.78 4.78
CA THR A 502 -25.44 -13.77 3.73
C THR A 502 -26.45 -14.07 2.61
N HIS A 503 -27.16 -13.06 2.14
CA HIS A 503 -28.07 -13.17 0.99
C HIS A 503 -27.40 -12.66 -0.28
N GLY A 504 -27.64 -13.33 -1.41
CA GLY A 504 -27.30 -12.85 -2.74
C GLY A 504 -28.52 -12.27 -3.44
N PHE A 505 -28.37 -11.08 -4.02
CA PHE A 505 -29.38 -10.47 -4.88
C PHE A 505 -28.81 -10.21 -6.27
N ALA A 506 -29.50 -10.63 -7.32
CA ALA A 506 -29.04 -10.42 -8.68
C ALA A 506 -30.17 -10.07 -9.64
N LEU A 507 -29.91 -9.12 -10.54
CA LEU A 507 -30.70 -8.79 -11.72
C LEU A 507 -29.78 -8.91 -12.93
N ASN A 508 -29.57 -10.14 -13.40
CA ASN A 508 -28.56 -10.47 -14.42
C ASN A 508 -28.72 -9.67 -15.73
N GLN A 509 -29.97 -9.39 -16.15
CA GLN A 509 -30.24 -8.62 -17.36
C GLN A 509 -29.83 -7.14 -17.24
N HIS A 510 -29.63 -6.67 -16.03
CA HIS A 510 -29.21 -5.28 -15.72
C HIS A 510 -27.78 -5.20 -15.19
N GLY A 511 -27.04 -6.30 -15.16
CA GLY A 511 -25.68 -6.34 -14.65
C GLY A 511 -25.56 -6.02 -13.15
N VAL A 512 -26.65 -6.26 -12.40
CA VAL A 512 -26.70 -6.00 -10.96
C VAL A 512 -26.48 -7.31 -10.20
N SER A 513 -25.52 -7.32 -9.33
CA SER A 513 -25.28 -8.40 -8.36
C SER A 513 -24.70 -7.80 -7.08
N MET A 514 -25.14 -8.29 -5.93
CA MET A 514 -24.64 -7.85 -4.62
C MET A 514 -24.81 -8.95 -3.58
N GLU A 515 -23.96 -8.95 -2.57
CA GLU A 515 -24.18 -9.66 -1.32
C GLU A 515 -24.74 -8.72 -0.26
N ILE A 516 -25.59 -9.22 0.60
CA ILE A 516 -26.13 -8.52 1.75
C ILE A 516 -25.76 -9.33 2.99
N GLY A 517 -24.81 -8.85 3.78
CA GLY A 517 -24.37 -9.52 5.00
C GLY A 517 -25.48 -9.56 6.07
N PRO A 518 -25.34 -10.43 7.08
CA PRO A 518 -26.31 -10.49 8.18
C PRO A 518 -26.38 -9.15 8.91
N GLN A 519 -27.59 -8.74 9.26
CA GLN A 519 -27.90 -7.46 9.91
C GLN A 519 -27.54 -6.20 9.11
N GLN A 520 -27.11 -6.34 7.89
CA GLN A 520 -26.84 -5.26 6.95
C GLN A 520 -28.11 -4.64 6.38
#